data_ab42ef6bb05ff82c496969648712cf4c
#
_entry.id   ab42ef6bb05ff82c496969648712cf4c
#
_cell.length_a   1.000
_cell.length_b   1.000
_cell.length_c   1.000
_cell.angle_alpha   90.00
_cell.angle_beta   90.00
_cell.angle_gamma   90.00
#
_symmetry.space_group_name_H-M   'P 1'
#
loop_
_entity.id
_entity.type
_entity.pdbx_description
1 polymer ?
#
loop_
_entity_poly.entity_id
_entity_poly.type
_entity_poly.pdbx_seq_one_letter_code
_entity_poly.pdbx_strand_id
1 'polypeptide(L)'
;NPVEPIFDLDLATARKRRALGAGNPGADFLMARAADDLGERLAAVPRRFAAAAALFCQTPAALAALAASGKVDATVRVEADAALLGGADGIVAAPETVPFEPESLDLAVSLYHLHEVNDLPGMLVQIRRALKPDGLFLGCLAGAGTLAELREALLAAETELTGGASPRVSPLA
;
A
#
# COMPACT_ATOMS: atom_id res chain seq x y z
N ASN A 1 12.85 -18.18 18.34
CA ASN A 1 11.45 -17.82 18.60
C ASN A 1 10.91 -17.16 17.36
N PRO A 2 9.76 -17.64 16.82
CA PRO A 2 9.09 -16.87 15.78
C PRO A 2 8.75 -15.49 16.34
N VAL A 3 9.09 -14.45 15.60
CA VAL A 3 8.73 -13.07 15.98
C VAL A 3 7.20 -13.00 15.88
N GLU A 4 6.56 -12.61 16.97
CA GLU A 4 5.10 -12.43 16.99
C GLU A 4 4.73 -11.33 16.00
N PRO A 5 3.76 -11.55 15.09
CA PRO A 5 3.39 -10.56 14.09
C PRO A 5 2.79 -9.32 14.79
N ILE A 6 3.21 -8.13 14.36
CA ILE A 6 2.71 -6.85 14.87
C ILE A 6 1.30 -6.59 14.33
N PHE A 7 1.06 -6.97 13.07
CA PHE A 7 -0.20 -6.74 12.37
C PHE A 7 -0.92 -8.06 12.09
N ASP A 8 -2.23 -8.08 12.39
CA ASP A 8 -3.15 -9.11 11.92
C ASP A 8 -3.57 -8.77 10.49
N LEU A 9 -2.90 -9.41 9.52
CA LEU A 9 -3.10 -9.14 8.09
C LEU A 9 -4.48 -9.58 7.59
N ASP A 10 -5.07 -10.62 8.17
CA ASP A 10 -6.41 -11.09 7.83
C ASP A 10 -7.46 -10.08 8.29
N LEU A 11 -7.30 -9.57 9.52
CA LEU A 11 -8.17 -8.52 10.05
C LEU A 11 -8.02 -7.23 9.25
N ALA A 12 -6.78 -6.84 8.88
CA ALA A 12 -6.53 -5.67 8.05
C ALA A 12 -7.23 -5.79 6.68
N THR A 13 -7.12 -6.94 6.02
CA THR A 13 -7.79 -7.23 4.76
C THR A 13 -9.32 -7.20 4.90
N ALA A 14 -9.87 -7.80 5.96
CA ALA A 14 -11.29 -7.78 6.24
C ALA A 14 -11.83 -6.34 6.48
N ARG A 15 -11.05 -5.49 7.15
CA ARG A 15 -11.38 -4.07 7.35
C ARG A 15 -11.39 -3.29 6.03
N LYS A 16 -10.42 -3.50 5.16
CA LYS A 16 -10.35 -2.90 3.82
C LYS A 16 -11.56 -3.29 2.96
N ARG A 17 -11.94 -4.57 2.96
CA ARG A 17 -13.16 -5.06 2.29
C ARG A 17 -14.42 -4.38 2.82
N ARG A 18 -14.55 -4.27 4.13
CA ARG A 18 -15.70 -3.60 4.77
C ARG A 18 -15.75 -2.12 4.40
N ALA A 19 -14.63 -1.41 4.42
CA ALA A 19 -14.55 -0.01 4.05
C ALA A 19 -14.95 0.21 2.58
N LEU A 20 -14.48 -0.65 1.68
CA LEU A 20 -14.86 -0.62 0.27
C LEU A 20 -16.37 -0.86 0.10
N GLY A 21 -16.91 -1.88 0.78
CA GLY A 21 -18.34 -2.22 0.74
C GLY A 21 -19.26 -1.15 1.35
N ALA A 22 -18.76 -0.31 2.25
CA ALA A 22 -19.52 0.80 2.83
C ALA A 22 -19.78 1.92 1.80
N GLY A 23 -18.94 2.05 0.77
CA GLY A 23 -19.14 2.96 -0.34
C GLY A 23 -19.24 4.44 0.04
N ASN A 24 -18.61 4.86 1.14
CA ASN A 24 -18.68 6.25 1.60
C ASN A 24 -17.95 7.18 0.61
N PRO A 25 -18.65 8.17 0.01
CA PRO A 25 -18.04 9.09 -0.93
C PRO A 25 -16.86 9.85 -0.30
N GLY A 26 -15.73 9.89 -1.00
CA GLY A 26 -14.54 10.63 -0.55
C GLY A 26 -13.78 9.99 0.61
N ALA A 27 -14.15 8.80 1.09
CA ALA A 27 -13.40 8.10 2.14
C ALA A 27 -12.01 7.67 1.68
N ASP A 28 -11.77 7.57 0.38
CA ASP A 28 -10.51 7.22 -0.26
C ASP A 28 -9.64 8.44 -0.64
N PHE A 29 -9.91 9.62 -0.09
CA PHE A 29 -9.24 10.87 -0.46
C PHE A 29 -7.71 10.81 -0.33
N LEU A 30 -7.17 10.08 0.66
CA LEU A 30 -5.72 9.91 0.80
C LEU A 30 -5.14 9.08 -0.35
N MET A 31 -5.84 8.04 -0.77
CA MET A 31 -5.43 7.23 -1.91
C MET A 31 -5.50 8.03 -3.22
N ALA A 32 -6.56 8.81 -3.41
CA ALA A 32 -6.68 9.71 -4.57
C ALA A 32 -5.52 10.72 -4.60
N ARG A 33 -5.20 11.34 -3.46
CA ARG A 33 -4.07 12.27 -3.34
C ARG A 33 -2.72 11.60 -3.65
N ALA A 34 -2.51 10.38 -3.16
CA ALA A 34 -1.29 9.63 -3.45
C ALA A 34 -1.19 9.24 -4.94
N ALA A 35 -2.33 8.94 -5.56
CA ALA A 35 -2.38 8.65 -7.00
C ALA A 35 -2.09 9.90 -7.85
N ASP A 36 -2.56 11.08 -7.44
CA ASP A 36 -2.22 12.36 -8.09
C ASP A 36 -0.70 12.61 -8.02
N ASP A 37 -0.09 12.49 -6.83
CA ASP A 37 1.36 12.63 -6.64
C ASP A 37 2.16 11.59 -7.45
N LEU A 38 1.65 10.36 -7.56
CA LEU A 38 2.22 9.33 -8.44
C LEU A 38 2.24 9.79 -9.89
N GLY A 39 1.14 10.37 -10.38
CA GLY A 39 1.04 10.92 -11.75
C GLY A 39 2.06 12.04 -11.99
N GLU A 40 2.21 12.96 -11.05
CA GLU A 40 3.19 14.06 -11.12
C GLU A 40 4.64 13.54 -11.16
N ARG A 41 4.96 12.55 -10.32
CA ARG A 41 6.30 11.92 -10.31
C ARG A 41 6.59 11.20 -11.62
N LEU A 42 5.63 10.48 -12.17
CA LEU A 42 5.78 9.81 -13.47
C LEU A 42 5.96 10.82 -14.61
N ALA A 43 5.28 11.97 -14.55
CA ALA A 43 5.46 13.02 -15.53
C ALA A 43 6.91 13.53 -15.60
N ALA A 44 7.60 13.57 -14.46
CA ALA A 44 9.00 14.00 -14.36
C ALA A 44 10.02 12.95 -14.86
N VAL A 45 9.62 11.67 -14.98
CA VAL A 45 10.52 10.59 -15.42
C VAL A 45 10.55 10.51 -16.95
N PRO A 46 11.71 10.67 -17.60
CA PRO A 46 11.80 10.72 -19.07
C PRO A 46 11.91 9.31 -19.71
N ARG A 47 11.13 8.32 -19.25
CA ARG A 47 11.13 6.97 -19.80
C ARG A 47 9.73 6.35 -19.83
N ARG A 48 9.60 5.30 -20.61
CA ARG A 48 8.40 4.44 -20.66
C ARG A 48 8.68 3.13 -19.92
N PHE A 49 7.61 2.49 -19.48
CA PHE A 49 7.62 1.24 -18.73
C PHE A 49 6.73 0.23 -19.48
N ALA A 50 7.31 -0.87 -19.95
CA ALA A 50 6.56 -1.89 -20.66
C ALA A 50 5.65 -2.68 -19.72
N ALA A 51 6.14 -3.02 -18.52
CA ALA A 51 5.41 -3.81 -17.53
C ALA A 51 5.46 -3.16 -16.15
N ALA A 52 4.28 -2.88 -15.60
CA ALA A 52 4.12 -2.32 -14.26
C ALA A 52 3.21 -3.17 -13.38
N ALA A 53 3.41 -3.12 -12.06
CA ALA A 53 2.53 -3.69 -11.08
C ALA A 53 2.06 -2.64 -10.06
N ALA A 54 0.76 -2.62 -9.75
CA ALA A 54 0.19 -1.90 -8.62
C ALA A 54 -0.05 -2.90 -7.48
N LEU A 55 0.78 -2.80 -6.43
CA LEU A 55 0.86 -3.76 -5.33
C LEU A 55 0.02 -3.28 -4.15
N PHE A 56 -1.11 -3.95 -3.90
CA PHE A 56 -1.97 -3.74 -2.73
C PHE A 56 -2.46 -2.29 -2.55
N CYS A 57 -2.79 -1.62 -3.65
CA CYS A 57 -3.25 -0.22 -3.63
C CYS A 57 -4.73 -0.05 -3.28
N GLN A 58 -5.47 -1.12 -3.02
CA GLN A 58 -6.87 -1.19 -2.53
C GLN A 58 -7.93 -0.62 -3.48
N THR A 59 -7.64 0.47 -4.17
CA THR A 59 -8.56 1.13 -5.11
C THR A 59 -7.97 1.16 -6.51
N PRO A 60 -8.76 1.43 -7.57
CA PRO A 60 -8.24 1.57 -8.92
C PRO A 60 -7.46 2.87 -9.17
N ALA A 61 -7.31 3.76 -8.19
CA ALA A 61 -6.70 5.08 -8.38
C ALA A 61 -5.26 5.01 -8.90
N ALA A 62 -4.42 4.11 -8.35
CA ALA A 62 -3.06 3.91 -8.84
C ALA A 62 -3.03 3.43 -10.29
N LEU A 63 -3.89 2.46 -10.65
CA LEU A 63 -4.02 1.97 -12.01
C LEU A 63 -4.44 3.08 -12.98
N ALA A 64 -5.41 3.90 -12.58
CA ALA A 64 -5.87 5.04 -13.37
C ALA A 64 -4.76 6.08 -13.59
N ALA A 65 -3.96 6.40 -12.55
CA ALA A 65 -2.83 7.31 -12.66
C ALA A 65 -1.73 6.77 -13.60
N LEU A 66 -1.42 5.46 -13.51
CA LEU A 66 -0.48 4.81 -14.41
C LEU A 66 -0.94 4.89 -15.86
N ALA A 67 -2.20 4.59 -16.13
CA ALA A 67 -2.80 4.67 -17.46
C ALA A 67 -2.80 6.11 -18.00
N ALA A 68 -3.23 7.08 -17.17
CA ALA A 68 -3.29 8.49 -17.56
C ALA A 68 -1.90 9.10 -17.84
N SER A 69 -0.84 8.56 -17.25
CA SER A 69 0.54 9.03 -17.51
C SER A 69 0.97 8.86 -18.96
N GLY A 70 0.35 7.94 -19.69
CA GLY A 70 0.73 7.58 -21.06
C GLY A 70 2.12 6.94 -21.17
N LYS A 71 2.76 6.59 -20.05
CA LYS A 71 4.13 6.06 -19.98
C LYS A 71 4.20 4.59 -19.66
N VAL A 72 3.09 3.94 -19.36
CA VAL A 72 3.02 2.53 -18.98
C VAL A 72 2.21 1.78 -20.02
N ASP A 73 2.79 0.71 -20.58
CA ASP A 73 2.14 -0.05 -21.65
C ASP A 73 1.18 -1.11 -21.09
N ALA A 74 1.57 -1.78 -20.00
CA ALA A 74 0.73 -2.77 -19.31
C ALA A 74 0.89 -2.68 -17.80
N THR A 75 -0.23 -2.78 -17.07
CA THR A 75 -0.25 -2.78 -15.60
C THR A 75 -1.05 -3.95 -15.09
N VAL A 76 -0.51 -4.67 -14.09
CA VAL A 76 -1.20 -5.71 -13.34
C VAL A 76 -1.50 -5.20 -11.93
N ARG A 77 -2.75 -5.34 -11.48
CA ARG A 77 -3.13 -5.13 -10.08
C ARG A 77 -2.88 -6.39 -9.26
N VAL A 78 -2.33 -6.22 -8.07
CA VAL A 78 -2.23 -7.27 -7.05
C VAL A 78 -2.97 -6.81 -5.81
N GLU A 79 -3.89 -7.62 -5.31
CA GLU A 79 -4.64 -7.33 -4.10
C GLU A 79 -4.69 -8.55 -3.17
N ALA A 80 -4.92 -8.30 -1.88
CA ALA A 80 -4.99 -9.35 -0.87
C ALA A 80 -6.28 -10.17 -0.92
N ASP A 81 -7.31 -9.69 -1.60
CA ASP A 81 -8.61 -10.34 -1.72
C ASP A 81 -9.27 -9.96 -3.05
N ALA A 82 -9.99 -10.89 -3.66
CA ALA A 82 -10.68 -10.68 -4.94
C ALA A 82 -11.72 -9.55 -4.86
N ALA A 83 -12.36 -9.35 -3.70
CA ALA A 83 -13.31 -8.26 -3.53
C ALA A 83 -12.65 -6.88 -3.69
N LEU A 84 -11.34 -6.74 -3.36
CA LEU A 84 -10.58 -5.51 -3.52
C LEU A 84 -10.27 -5.21 -4.99
N LEU A 85 -10.29 -6.21 -5.87
CA LEU A 85 -10.19 -6.00 -7.33
C LEU A 85 -11.47 -5.40 -7.91
N GLY A 86 -12.61 -5.54 -7.21
CA GLY A 86 -13.88 -4.95 -7.67
C GLY A 86 -14.39 -5.51 -9.00
N GLY A 87 -14.06 -6.76 -9.31
CA GLY A 87 -14.42 -7.41 -10.60
C GLY A 87 -13.47 -7.09 -11.76
N ALA A 88 -12.42 -6.29 -11.53
CA ALA A 88 -11.37 -6.07 -12.53
C ALA A 88 -10.38 -7.23 -12.55
N ASP A 89 -9.68 -7.40 -13.67
CA ASP A 89 -8.59 -8.36 -13.78
C ASP A 89 -7.43 -8.00 -12.86
N GLY A 90 -6.81 -9.04 -12.28
CA GLY A 90 -5.68 -8.87 -11.38
C GLY A 90 -5.26 -10.18 -10.72
N ILE A 91 -4.27 -10.08 -9.85
CA ILE A 91 -3.74 -11.21 -9.09
C ILE A 91 -4.17 -11.07 -7.63
N VAL A 92 -4.64 -12.16 -7.04
CA VAL A 92 -4.85 -12.25 -5.59
C VAL A 92 -3.63 -12.94 -4.98
N ALA A 93 -2.99 -12.28 -4.02
CA ALA A 93 -1.82 -12.79 -3.32
C ALA A 93 -1.87 -12.42 -1.84
N ALA A 94 -1.17 -13.17 -0.99
CA ALA A 94 -1.04 -12.81 0.42
C ALA A 94 -0.40 -11.41 0.57
N PRO A 95 -0.78 -10.62 1.59
CA PRO A 95 -0.38 -9.21 1.71
C PRO A 95 1.13 -8.93 1.73
N GLU A 96 1.95 -9.94 2.01
CA GLU A 96 3.42 -9.85 2.05
C GLU A 96 4.08 -10.66 0.93
N THR A 97 3.34 -10.92 -0.17
CA THR A 97 3.84 -11.69 -1.31
C THR A 97 3.82 -10.85 -2.58
N VAL A 98 4.93 -10.77 -3.26
CA VAL A 98 5.06 -10.16 -4.60
C VAL A 98 5.07 -11.28 -5.65
N PRO A 99 3.92 -11.54 -6.34
CA PRO A 99 3.72 -12.73 -7.17
C PRO A 99 4.26 -12.55 -8.59
N PHE A 100 5.51 -12.13 -8.71
CA PHE A 100 6.17 -11.90 -10.00
C PHE A 100 7.49 -12.64 -10.09
N GLU A 101 7.81 -13.09 -11.30
CA GLU A 101 9.11 -13.65 -11.60
C GLU A 101 10.22 -12.61 -11.44
N PRO A 102 11.45 -13.02 -11.15
CA PRO A 102 12.59 -12.12 -11.10
C PRO A 102 12.74 -11.33 -12.41
N GLU A 103 13.07 -10.04 -12.27
CA GLU A 103 13.36 -9.14 -13.39
C GLU A 103 12.26 -9.07 -14.46
N SER A 104 10.99 -9.22 -14.05
CA SER A 104 9.83 -9.17 -14.96
C SER A 104 9.17 -7.80 -15.06
N LEU A 105 9.41 -6.89 -14.09
CA LEU A 105 8.77 -5.58 -14.03
C LEU A 105 9.74 -4.44 -14.31
N ASP A 106 9.26 -3.42 -15.03
CA ASP A 106 9.95 -2.14 -15.22
C ASP A 106 9.59 -1.13 -14.12
N LEU A 107 8.36 -1.23 -13.58
CA LEU A 107 7.81 -0.34 -12.56
C LEU A 107 6.99 -1.14 -11.54
N ALA A 108 7.22 -0.88 -10.28
CA ALA A 108 6.33 -1.33 -9.20
C ALA A 108 5.85 -0.12 -8.40
N VAL A 109 4.56 -0.12 -8.04
CA VAL A 109 3.91 0.94 -7.26
C VAL A 109 3.21 0.32 -6.07
N SER A 110 3.36 0.92 -4.89
CA SER A 110 2.60 0.55 -3.70
C SER A 110 2.17 1.80 -2.94
N LEU A 111 0.85 1.97 -2.76
CA LEU A 111 0.27 3.12 -2.08
C LEU A 111 -0.45 2.65 -0.81
N TYR A 112 -0.04 3.18 0.34
CA TYR A 112 -0.65 2.94 1.66
C TYR A 112 -0.78 1.45 2.04
N HIS A 113 0.25 0.66 1.78
CA HIS A 113 0.31 -0.75 2.17
C HIS A 113 1.52 -1.07 3.06
N LEU A 114 2.71 -0.56 2.71
CA LEU A 114 3.97 -1.00 3.32
C LEU A 114 4.12 -0.67 4.81
N HIS A 115 3.31 0.22 5.35
CA HIS A 115 3.28 0.53 6.79
C HIS A 115 2.43 -0.45 7.62
N GLU A 116 1.78 -1.42 6.98
CA GLU A 116 0.93 -2.44 7.61
C GLU A 116 1.49 -3.87 7.44
N VAL A 117 2.70 -4.03 6.93
CA VAL A 117 3.34 -5.33 6.73
C VAL A 117 4.21 -5.71 7.93
N ASN A 118 4.28 -6.99 8.25
CA ASN A 118 5.10 -7.50 9.36
C ASN A 118 6.59 -7.61 8.98
N ASP A 119 6.88 -7.91 7.70
CA ASP A 119 8.23 -8.02 7.16
C ASP A 119 8.46 -7.01 6.02
N LEU A 120 8.59 -5.73 6.36
CA LEU A 120 8.89 -4.68 5.40
C LEU A 120 10.21 -4.92 4.64
N PRO A 121 11.32 -5.31 5.29
CA PRO A 121 12.55 -5.63 4.57
C PRO A 121 12.36 -6.76 3.56
N GLY A 122 11.69 -7.85 3.94
CA GLY A 122 11.40 -8.96 3.04
C GLY A 122 10.51 -8.56 1.88
N MET A 123 9.51 -7.71 2.11
CA MET A 123 8.66 -7.17 1.05
C MET A 123 9.46 -6.32 0.05
N LEU A 124 10.35 -5.46 0.53
CA LEU A 124 11.22 -4.65 -0.33
C LEU A 124 12.21 -5.50 -1.14
N VAL A 125 12.74 -6.57 -0.55
CA VAL A 125 13.59 -7.55 -1.26
C VAL A 125 12.81 -8.23 -2.39
N GLN A 126 11.56 -8.66 -2.15
CA GLN A 126 10.72 -9.26 -3.18
C GLN A 126 10.42 -8.27 -4.32
N ILE A 127 10.09 -7.01 -3.99
CA ILE A 127 9.88 -5.94 -4.99
C ILE A 127 11.17 -5.74 -5.81
N ARG A 128 12.33 -5.62 -5.14
CA ARG A 128 13.62 -5.47 -5.83
C ARG A 128 13.94 -6.64 -6.75
N ARG A 129 13.61 -7.87 -6.33
CA ARG A 129 13.81 -9.07 -7.14
C ARG A 129 12.93 -9.08 -8.39
N ALA A 130 11.67 -8.66 -8.26
CA ALA A 130 10.73 -8.59 -9.38
C ALA A 130 11.09 -7.50 -10.40
N LEU A 131 11.75 -6.44 -9.95
CA LEU A 131 12.19 -5.35 -10.81
C LEU A 131 13.42 -5.73 -11.63
N LYS A 132 13.43 -5.36 -12.91
CA LYS A 132 14.62 -5.38 -13.78
C LYS A 132 15.74 -4.52 -13.18
N PRO A 133 17.00 -4.66 -13.65
CA PRO A 133 18.14 -3.88 -13.13
C PRO A 133 17.89 -2.37 -13.04
N ASP A 134 17.25 -1.78 -14.05
CA ASP A 134 16.86 -0.35 -14.09
C ASP A 134 15.39 -0.11 -13.67
N GLY A 135 14.76 -1.08 -13.06
CA GLY A 135 13.37 -0.97 -12.62
C GLY A 135 13.18 0.12 -11.56
N LEU A 136 12.04 0.81 -11.62
CA LEU A 136 11.68 1.87 -10.69
C LEU A 136 10.65 1.36 -9.68
N PHE A 137 10.85 1.69 -8.41
CA PHE A 137 9.84 1.52 -7.37
C PHE A 137 9.35 2.90 -6.88
N LEU A 138 8.04 3.09 -6.85
CA LEU A 138 7.37 4.25 -6.26
C LEU A 138 6.43 3.79 -5.13
N GLY A 139 6.73 4.20 -3.92
CA GLY A 139 5.96 3.85 -2.73
C GLY A 139 5.46 5.07 -1.97
N CYS A 140 4.23 4.99 -1.45
CA CYS A 140 3.68 5.93 -0.50
C CYS A 140 3.20 5.17 0.74
N LEU A 141 3.62 5.59 1.91
CA LEU A 141 3.27 4.95 3.19
C LEU A 141 3.09 6.00 4.28
N ALA A 142 2.33 5.65 5.32
CA ALA A 142 2.26 6.44 6.54
C ALA A 142 3.62 6.38 7.25
N GLY A 143 4.17 7.54 7.58
CA GLY A 143 5.47 7.65 8.25
C GLY A 143 5.36 8.08 9.71
N ALA A 144 6.50 8.11 10.41
CA ALA A 144 6.60 8.60 11.76
C ALA A 144 6.07 10.04 11.88
N GLY A 145 5.17 10.27 12.82
CA GLY A 145 4.46 11.55 12.99
C GLY A 145 3.04 11.55 12.41
N THR A 146 2.65 10.54 11.64
CA THR A 146 1.26 10.34 11.27
C THR A 146 0.42 10.12 12.52
N LEU A 147 -0.71 10.84 12.65
CA LEU A 147 -1.61 10.79 13.82
C LEU A 147 -0.92 11.11 15.16
N ALA A 148 0.11 11.96 15.18
CA ALA A 148 0.84 12.31 16.40
C ALA A 148 -0.08 12.88 17.49
N GLU A 149 -0.96 13.83 17.13
CA GLU A 149 -1.91 14.44 18.07
C GLU A 149 -2.91 13.41 18.63
N LEU A 150 -3.38 12.47 17.78
CA LEU A 150 -4.25 11.39 18.24
C LEU A 150 -3.52 10.46 19.22
N ARG A 151 -2.26 10.14 18.93
CA ARG A 151 -1.43 9.32 19.82
C ARG A 151 -1.25 10.00 21.18
N GLU A 152 -0.91 11.28 21.20
CA GLU A 152 -0.75 12.06 22.42
C GLU A 152 -2.06 12.16 23.22
N ALA A 153 -3.17 12.44 22.55
CA ALA A 153 -4.47 12.53 23.19
C ALA A 153 -4.93 11.20 23.82
N LEU A 154 -4.73 10.09 23.10
CA LEU A 154 -5.07 8.75 23.61
C LEU A 154 -4.17 8.34 24.76
N LEU A 155 -2.87 8.66 24.70
CA LEU A 155 -1.92 8.39 25.78
C LEU A 155 -2.27 9.18 27.05
N ALA A 156 -2.60 10.46 26.92
CA ALA A 156 -3.02 11.30 28.04
C ALA A 156 -4.29 10.75 28.71
N ALA A 157 -5.33 10.49 27.90
CA ALA A 157 -6.60 9.96 28.40
C ALA A 157 -6.44 8.59 29.10
N GLU A 158 -5.63 7.69 28.54
CA GLU A 158 -5.42 6.37 29.12
C GLU A 158 -4.63 6.46 30.43
N THR A 159 -3.62 7.32 30.49
CA THR A 159 -2.84 7.57 31.72
C THR A 159 -3.75 8.09 32.85
N GLU A 160 -4.65 9.00 32.55
CA GLU A 160 -5.61 9.54 33.53
C GLU A 160 -6.63 8.49 34.01
N LEU A 161 -7.14 7.66 33.09
CA LEU A 161 -8.24 6.74 33.38
C LEU A 161 -7.80 5.40 33.98
N THR A 162 -6.64 4.90 33.56
CA THR A 162 -6.19 3.54 33.91
C THR A 162 -4.84 3.50 34.63
N GLY A 163 -4.11 4.61 34.68
CA GLY A 163 -2.76 4.70 35.25
C GLY A 163 -1.69 3.97 34.44
N GLY A 164 -2.00 3.57 33.20
CA GLY A 164 -1.12 2.89 32.28
C GLY A 164 -1.20 3.47 30.88
N ALA A 165 -0.37 2.95 29.97
CA ALA A 165 -0.37 3.33 28.57
C ALA A 165 -0.26 2.09 27.70
N SER A 166 -1.16 1.96 26.71
CA SER A 166 -1.13 0.90 25.71
C SER A 166 -1.01 1.52 24.30
N PRO A 167 -0.32 0.89 23.37
CA PRO A 167 -0.26 1.37 21.99
C PRO A 167 -1.66 1.26 21.34
N ARG A 168 -2.25 2.40 21.01
CA ARG A 168 -3.58 2.50 20.35
C ARG A 168 -3.49 2.91 18.89
N VAL A 169 -2.35 3.43 18.47
CA VAL A 169 -2.05 3.86 17.11
C VAL A 169 -0.97 2.96 16.55
N SER A 170 -1.01 2.67 15.25
CA SER A 170 0.01 1.85 14.58
C SER A 170 1.42 2.35 14.90
N PRO A 171 2.37 1.47 15.18
CA PRO A 171 3.74 1.85 15.54
C PRO A 171 4.50 2.55 14.41
N LEU A 172 4.04 2.40 13.16
CA LEU A 172 4.64 3.04 11.98
C LEU A 172 3.89 4.31 11.52
N ALA A 173 2.85 4.68 12.23
CA ALA A 173 2.11 5.91 11.98
C ALA A 173 2.62 7.05 12.87
#